data_ade3f8e1eb1325b99553c23f69e70b04
#
_entry.id   ade3f8e1eb1325b99553c23f69e70b04
#
_cell.length_a   1.000
_cell.length_b   1.000
_cell.length_c   1.000
_cell.angle_alpha   90.00
_cell.angle_beta   90.00
_cell.angle_gamma   90.00
#
_symmetry.space_group_name_H-M   'P 1'
#
loop_
_entity.id
_entity.type
_entity.pdbx_description
1 polymer ?
#
loop_
_entity_poly.entity_id
_entity_poly.type
_entity_poly.pdbx_seq_one_letter_code
_entity_poly.pdbx_strand_id
1 'polypeptide(L)'
;MTKPIIHETANQPQAFFWLLILILVQFLFYFKMQIDGYFYTKNQCDEPRRRAWSSFEVAIPPGYAVHGIDVSHYSCKIDWEEVKRMNSNGIQMHFAYMRATRGLNLVDYQFSESWQTAEEAHILRGAYHFYMFRDNPVDQARFFLSHVPIKSGDLPPVLDIENDLDVNDRKLNRDNILKDIAAWLYIVEKQTGMRPMIYTNLDYYKYYIEGNFPAYTIWIASYKSKGTVVLPDNRHWSFWQFSDKARCNGISERIDLNVFAGTIEQLYALRKK
;
A
#
# COMPACT_ATOMS: atom_id res chain seq x y z
N MET A 1 72.97 13.50 -25.03
CA MET A 1 71.86 13.17 -25.95
C MET A 1 70.75 12.50 -25.15
N THR A 2 69.80 13.29 -24.75
CA THR A 2 68.62 12.82 -23.97
C THR A 2 67.48 12.54 -24.92
N LYS A 3 66.94 11.31 -24.92
CA LYS A 3 65.74 10.93 -25.69
C LYS A 3 64.49 11.57 -25.10
N PRO A 4 63.55 12.06 -25.90
CA PRO A 4 62.26 12.55 -25.37
C PRO A 4 61.37 11.39 -24.95
N ILE A 5 60.76 11.51 -23.79
CA ILE A 5 59.69 10.63 -23.27
C ILE A 5 58.41 11.03 -24.01
N ILE A 6 57.90 10.15 -24.85
CA ILE A 6 56.58 10.32 -25.49
C ILE A 6 55.55 9.88 -24.47
N HIS A 7 54.79 10.80 -23.90
CA HIS A 7 53.57 10.49 -23.15
C HIS A 7 52.50 10.07 -24.19
N GLU A 8 52.15 8.80 -24.22
CA GLU A 8 50.95 8.32 -24.88
C GLU A 8 49.74 8.90 -24.13
N THR A 9 49.06 9.83 -24.75
CA THR A 9 47.74 10.29 -24.29
C THR A 9 46.74 9.18 -24.56
N ALA A 10 46.37 8.46 -23.51
CA ALA A 10 45.34 7.45 -23.57
C ALA A 10 44.05 8.02 -24.20
N ASN A 11 43.49 7.26 -25.11
CA ASN A 11 42.34 7.61 -25.97
C ASN A 11 41.06 7.73 -25.08
N GLN A 12 40.90 8.87 -24.41
CA GLN A 12 39.75 9.17 -23.53
C GLN A 12 38.36 8.99 -24.18
N PRO A 13 38.15 9.30 -25.50
CA PRO A 13 36.83 9.10 -26.12
C PRO A 13 36.37 7.65 -26.19
N GLN A 14 37.30 6.72 -26.41
CA GLN A 14 36.95 5.28 -26.50
C GLN A 14 36.56 4.69 -25.12
N ALA A 15 37.24 5.05 -24.06
CA ALA A 15 36.91 4.60 -22.71
C ALA A 15 35.53 5.10 -22.26
N PHE A 16 35.21 6.36 -22.57
CA PHE A 16 33.91 6.95 -22.29
C PHE A 16 32.77 6.28 -23.07
N PHE A 17 33.01 5.96 -24.36
CA PHE A 17 32.05 5.26 -25.20
C PHE A 17 31.74 3.85 -24.66
N TRP A 18 32.74 3.09 -24.25
CA TRP A 18 32.54 1.76 -23.66
C TRP A 18 31.83 1.83 -22.31
N LEU A 19 32.10 2.87 -21.51
CA LEU A 19 31.41 3.07 -20.24
C LEU A 19 29.90 3.34 -20.46
N LEU A 20 29.54 4.14 -21.47
CA LEU A 20 28.13 4.39 -21.82
C LEU A 20 27.43 3.12 -22.31
N ILE A 21 28.11 2.29 -23.11
CA ILE A 21 27.57 0.99 -23.55
C ILE A 21 27.34 0.08 -22.33
N LEU A 22 28.28 0.03 -21.39
CA LEU A 22 28.16 -0.79 -20.19
C LEU A 22 26.98 -0.38 -19.30
N ILE A 23 26.80 0.93 -19.13
CA ILE A 23 25.64 1.51 -18.41
C ILE A 23 24.34 1.17 -19.12
N LEU A 24 24.28 1.29 -20.44
CA LEU A 24 23.10 0.98 -21.24
C LEU A 24 22.76 -0.52 -21.14
N VAL A 25 23.75 -1.40 -21.22
CA VAL A 25 23.57 -2.86 -21.07
C VAL A 25 23.07 -3.21 -19.68
N GLN A 26 23.63 -2.61 -18.62
CA GLN A 26 23.14 -2.80 -17.25
C GLN A 26 21.70 -2.30 -17.06
N PHE A 27 21.37 -1.15 -17.65
CA PHE A 27 20.02 -0.60 -17.62
C PHE A 27 19.02 -1.52 -18.34
N LEU A 28 19.38 -2.00 -19.54
CA LEU A 28 18.55 -2.94 -20.30
C LEU A 28 18.39 -4.28 -19.59
N PHE A 29 19.44 -4.78 -18.93
CA PHE A 29 19.38 -6.01 -18.15
C PHE A 29 18.48 -5.85 -16.91
N TYR A 30 18.63 -4.73 -16.18
CA TYR A 30 17.77 -4.39 -15.05
C TYR A 30 16.29 -4.25 -15.47
N PHE A 31 16.05 -3.54 -16.59
CA PHE A 31 14.72 -3.36 -17.15
C PHE A 31 14.09 -4.68 -17.60
N LYS A 32 14.89 -5.55 -18.22
CA LYS A 32 14.46 -6.91 -18.58
C LYS A 32 14.11 -7.74 -17.34
N MET A 33 14.92 -7.72 -16.29
CA MET A 33 14.61 -8.43 -15.03
C MET A 33 13.31 -7.92 -14.40
N GLN A 34 13.03 -6.62 -14.45
CA GLN A 34 11.79 -6.05 -13.95
C GLN A 34 10.58 -6.52 -14.79
N ILE A 35 10.74 -6.55 -16.11
CA ILE A 35 9.71 -7.03 -17.04
C ILE A 35 9.47 -8.53 -16.84
N ASP A 36 10.51 -9.34 -16.81
CA ASP A 36 10.41 -10.79 -16.63
C ASP A 36 9.79 -11.13 -15.25
N GLY A 37 10.16 -10.41 -14.20
CA GLY A 37 9.55 -10.52 -12.88
C GLY A 37 8.07 -10.12 -12.87
N TYR A 38 7.71 -9.06 -13.57
CA TYR A 38 6.33 -8.62 -13.74
C TYR A 38 5.48 -9.67 -14.48
N PHE A 39 5.96 -10.19 -15.62
CA PHE A 39 5.26 -11.23 -16.36
C PHE A 39 5.22 -12.57 -15.63
N TYR A 40 6.27 -12.92 -14.88
CA TYR A 40 6.29 -14.14 -14.07
C TYR A 40 5.23 -14.10 -12.96
N THR A 41 5.15 -13.00 -12.21
CA THR A 41 4.12 -12.82 -11.17
C THR A 41 2.72 -12.73 -11.77
N LYS A 42 2.55 -12.01 -12.88
CA LYS A 42 1.27 -11.90 -13.58
C LYS A 42 0.77 -13.27 -14.04
N ASN A 43 1.61 -14.08 -14.69
CA ASN A 43 1.23 -15.40 -15.19
C ASN A 43 0.88 -16.41 -14.07
N GLN A 44 1.44 -16.25 -12.87
CA GLN A 44 1.05 -17.07 -11.71
C GLN A 44 -0.31 -16.67 -11.11
N CYS A 45 -0.74 -15.46 -11.38
CA CYS A 45 -1.95 -14.87 -10.82
C CYS A 45 -3.17 -14.95 -11.75
N ASP A 46 -3.02 -15.42 -12.98
CA ASP A 46 -4.07 -15.37 -14.01
C ASP A 46 -5.21 -16.39 -13.80
N GLU A 47 -5.03 -17.39 -12.94
CA GLU A 47 -6.06 -18.36 -12.62
C GLU A 47 -6.46 -18.27 -11.15
N PRO A 48 -7.72 -17.90 -10.82
CA PRO A 48 -8.19 -17.96 -9.45
C PRO A 48 -8.23 -19.42 -9.01
N ARG A 49 -7.32 -19.82 -8.12
CA ARG A 49 -7.37 -21.14 -7.49
C ARG A 49 -8.58 -21.15 -6.56
N ARG A 50 -9.69 -21.71 -7.02
CA ARG A 50 -10.91 -21.90 -6.22
C ARG A 50 -10.63 -22.87 -5.08
N ARG A 51 -10.20 -22.36 -3.93
CA ARG A 51 -10.19 -23.10 -2.66
C ARG A 51 -11.31 -22.55 -1.80
N ALA A 52 -12.22 -23.42 -1.39
CA ALA A 52 -13.22 -23.07 -0.40
C ALA A 52 -12.61 -23.26 0.99
N TRP A 53 -12.47 -22.17 1.73
CA TRP A 53 -12.03 -22.15 3.12
C TRP A 53 -13.25 -22.20 4.04
N SER A 54 -13.22 -23.05 5.07
CA SER A 54 -14.29 -23.10 6.08
C SER A 54 -14.16 -22.00 7.15
N SER A 55 -13.00 -21.38 7.24
CA SER A 55 -12.71 -20.29 8.18
C SER A 55 -11.59 -19.39 7.64
N PHE A 56 -11.38 -18.25 8.28
CA PHE A 56 -10.26 -17.35 7.96
C PHE A 56 -8.89 -17.86 8.42
N GLU A 57 -8.83 -19.01 9.09
CA GLU A 57 -7.61 -19.66 9.64
C GLU A 57 -6.81 -18.79 10.63
N VAL A 58 -7.40 -17.74 11.16
CA VAL A 58 -6.83 -16.86 12.17
C VAL A 58 -7.84 -16.57 13.27
N ALA A 59 -7.35 -16.23 14.46
CA ALA A 59 -8.20 -15.79 15.55
C ALA A 59 -8.74 -14.39 15.26
N ILE A 60 -10.07 -14.25 15.27
CA ILE A 60 -10.76 -12.98 15.06
C ILE A 60 -10.92 -12.28 16.41
N PRO A 61 -10.50 -11.01 16.55
CA PRO A 61 -10.71 -10.23 17.75
C PRO A 61 -12.22 -10.12 18.07
N PRO A 62 -12.67 -10.42 19.28
CA PRO A 62 -14.08 -10.31 19.66
C PRO A 62 -14.52 -8.84 19.79
N GLY A 63 -15.82 -8.61 19.67
CA GLY A 63 -16.42 -7.28 19.91
C GLY A 63 -16.47 -6.34 18.71
N TYR A 64 -16.05 -6.79 17.53
CA TYR A 64 -16.13 -6.02 16.28
C TYR A 64 -17.13 -6.68 15.33
N ALA A 65 -18.06 -5.89 14.80
CA ALA A 65 -19.09 -6.36 13.89
C ALA A 65 -18.73 -6.15 12.41
N VAL A 66 -17.79 -5.28 12.12
CA VAL A 66 -17.44 -4.86 10.75
C VAL A 66 -16.02 -5.29 10.43
N HIS A 67 -15.91 -6.17 9.43
CA HIS A 67 -14.64 -6.75 9.01
C HIS A 67 -14.36 -6.41 7.55
N GLY A 68 -13.09 -6.37 7.18
CA GLY A 68 -12.65 -6.13 5.83
C GLY A 68 -11.24 -6.67 5.59
N ILE A 69 -10.80 -6.51 4.37
CA ILE A 69 -9.47 -6.95 3.92
C ILE A 69 -8.71 -5.79 3.30
N ASP A 70 -7.41 -5.91 3.25
CA ASP A 70 -6.61 -5.11 2.34
C ASP A 70 -5.75 -6.00 1.46
N VAL A 71 -5.57 -5.55 0.23
CA VAL A 71 -5.01 -6.36 -0.86
C VAL A 71 -4.09 -5.53 -1.74
N SER A 72 -3.23 -6.25 -2.45
CA SER A 72 -2.36 -5.70 -3.48
C SER A 72 -2.13 -6.76 -4.56
N HIS A 73 -1.26 -6.51 -5.51
CA HIS A 73 -0.91 -7.50 -6.54
C HIS A 73 -0.40 -8.83 -5.95
N TYR A 74 0.06 -8.87 -4.70
CA TYR A 74 0.42 -10.11 -4.02
C TYR A 74 -0.78 -11.03 -3.75
N SER A 75 -1.99 -10.47 -3.71
CA SER A 75 -3.22 -11.24 -3.52
C SER A 75 -3.70 -11.95 -4.81
N CYS A 76 -3.04 -11.67 -5.94
CA CYS A 76 -3.41 -12.17 -7.27
C CYS A 76 -4.82 -11.75 -7.70
N LYS A 77 -5.41 -12.48 -8.65
CA LYS A 77 -6.77 -12.24 -9.10
C LYS A 77 -7.77 -12.62 -8.02
N ILE A 78 -8.73 -11.74 -7.76
CA ILE A 78 -9.71 -11.86 -6.69
C ILE A 78 -11.10 -12.11 -7.27
N ASP A 79 -11.77 -13.14 -6.78
CA ASP A 79 -13.20 -13.35 -6.99
C ASP A 79 -13.98 -12.68 -5.86
N TRP A 80 -14.35 -11.40 -6.07
CA TRP A 80 -15.02 -10.59 -5.05
C TRP A 80 -16.41 -11.11 -4.67
N GLU A 81 -17.08 -11.85 -5.55
CA GLU A 81 -18.33 -12.50 -5.21
C GLU A 81 -18.13 -13.62 -4.18
N GLU A 82 -17.05 -14.39 -4.30
CA GLU A 82 -16.70 -15.41 -3.29
C GLU A 82 -16.23 -14.76 -1.98
N VAL A 83 -15.48 -13.66 -2.04
CA VAL A 83 -15.10 -12.86 -0.84
C VAL A 83 -16.36 -12.42 -0.09
N LYS A 84 -17.33 -11.84 -0.78
CA LYS A 84 -18.58 -11.35 -0.19
C LYS A 84 -19.45 -12.48 0.37
N ARG A 85 -19.51 -13.62 -0.31
CA ARG A 85 -20.31 -14.76 0.12
C ARG A 85 -19.71 -15.51 1.30
N MET A 86 -18.41 -15.37 1.56
CA MET A 86 -17.77 -16.05 2.68
C MET A 86 -18.38 -15.59 3.99
N ASN A 87 -18.92 -16.54 4.73
CA ASN A 87 -19.42 -16.36 6.09
C ASN A 87 -18.78 -17.42 6.99
N SER A 88 -17.98 -16.99 7.95
CA SER A 88 -17.38 -17.87 8.93
C SER A 88 -17.84 -17.44 10.33
N ASN A 89 -18.74 -18.22 10.93
CA ASN A 89 -19.30 -17.94 12.26
C ASN A 89 -19.97 -16.55 12.36
N GLY A 90 -20.68 -16.12 11.32
CA GLY A 90 -21.34 -14.81 11.25
C GLY A 90 -20.43 -13.66 10.82
N ILE A 91 -19.16 -13.92 10.55
CA ILE A 91 -18.20 -12.90 10.08
C ILE A 91 -18.19 -12.88 8.55
N GLN A 92 -18.44 -11.69 8.00
CA GLN A 92 -18.43 -11.39 6.57
C GLN A 92 -17.57 -10.17 6.27
N MET A 93 -17.08 -10.08 5.01
CA MET A 93 -16.31 -8.92 4.57
C MET A 93 -17.23 -7.79 4.10
N HIS A 94 -17.08 -6.62 4.68
CA HIS A 94 -17.87 -5.43 4.39
C HIS A 94 -17.11 -4.43 3.54
N PHE A 95 -15.78 -4.38 3.65
CA PHE A 95 -14.95 -3.45 2.94
C PHE A 95 -13.63 -4.07 2.48
N ALA A 96 -13.03 -3.44 1.49
CA ALA A 96 -11.69 -3.77 1.03
C ALA A 96 -10.89 -2.50 0.73
N TYR A 97 -9.64 -2.47 1.14
CA TYR A 97 -8.67 -1.48 0.69
C TYR A 97 -7.69 -2.10 -0.30
N MET A 98 -7.39 -1.38 -1.38
CA MET A 98 -6.55 -1.87 -2.47
C MET A 98 -5.35 -0.95 -2.67
N ARG A 99 -4.14 -1.52 -2.75
CA ARG A 99 -3.00 -0.72 -3.15
C ARG A 99 -3.18 -0.22 -4.57
N ALA A 100 -3.20 1.10 -4.73
CA ALA A 100 -3.24 1.70 -6.05
C ALA A 100 -1.85 2.00 -6.58
N THR A 101 -1.02 2.62 -5.75
CA THR A 101 0.29 3.11 -6.16
C THR A 101 1.32 2.97 -5.03
N ARG A 102 2.62 3.00 -5.41
CA ARG A 102 3.75 3.10 -4.51
C ARG A 102 4.77 4.09 -5.07
N GLY A 103 5.23 5.04 -4.24
CA GLY A 103 6.20 6.05 -4.66
C GLY A 103 5.74 6.83 -5.88
N LEU A 104 6.66 7.12 -6.79
CA LEU A 104 6.43 7.95 -7.98
C LEU A 104 6.11 7.17 -9.26
N ASN A 105 6.32 5.85 -9.29
CA ASN A 105 6.39 5.12 -10.56
C ASN A 105 5.78 3.70 -10.55
N LEU A 106 5.32 3.22 -9.42
CA LEU A 106 4.69 1.90 -9.36
C LEU A 106 3.17 2.04 -9.25
N VAL A 107 2.47 1.62 -10.28
CA VAL A 107 1.02 1.36 -10.24
C VAL A 107 0.83 -0.13 -9.98
N ASP A 108 -0.02 -0.47 -9.02
CA ASP A 108 -0.34 -1.86 -8.77
C ASP A 108 -1.15 -2.44 -9.95
N TYR A 109 -0.61 -3.45 -10.61
CA TYR A 109 -1.20 -3.96 -11.85
C TYR A 109 -2.55 -4.66 -11.66
N GLN A 110 -2.88 -5.08 -10.44
CA GLN A 110 -4.19 -5.66 -10.10
C GLN A 110 -5.20 -4.58 -9.70
N PHE A 111 -4.77 -3.34 -9.45
CA PHE A 111 -5.64 -2.30 -8.90
C PHE A 111 -6.86 -2.03 -9.77
N SER A 112 -6.67 -1.80 -11.05
CA SER A 112 -7.78 -1.40 -11.94
C SER A 112 -8.86 -2.48 -12.04
N GLU A 113 -8.47 -3.75 -12.19
CA GLU A 113 -9.40 -4.87 -12.24
C GLU A 113 -10.10 -5.07 -10.88
N SER A 114 -9.32 -5.12 -9.79
CA SER A 114 -9.87 -5.28 -8.44
C SER A 114 -10.80 -4.13 -8.05
N TRP A 115 -10.44 -2.90 -8.44
CA TRP A 115 -11.25 -1.71 -8.17
C TRP A 115 -12.63 -1.79 -8.80
N GLN A 116 -12.69 -2.19 -10.07
CA GLN A 116 -13.95 -2.34 -10.79
C GLN A 116 -14.77 -3.52 -10.26
N THR A 117 -14.16 -4.69 -10.15
CA THR A 117 -14.89 -5.93 -9.79
C THR A 117 -15.36 -5.96 -8.33
N ALA A 118 -14.65 -5.26 -7.41
CA ALA A 118 -15.13 -5.06 -6.04
C ALA A 118 -16.41 -4.20 -5.98
N GLU A 119 -16.50 -3.17 -6.83
CA GLU A 119 -17.73 -2.38 -6.96
C GLU A 119 -18.89 -3.21 -7.49
N GLU A 120 -18.67 -3.97 -8.54
CA GLU A 120 -19.68 -4.87 -9.14
C GLU A 120 -20.21 -5.88 -8.10
N ALA A 121 -19.33 -6.39 -7.24
CA ALA A 121 -19.70 -7.26 -6.11
C ALA A 121 -20.32 -6.49 -4.92
N HIS A 122 -20.44 -5.16 -4.98
CA HIS A 122 -20.94 -4.33 -3.88
C HIS A 122 -20.15 -4.44 -2.57
N ILE A 123 -18.84 -4.61 -2.66
CA ILE A 123 -17.91 -4.46 -1.54
C ILE A 123 -17.56 -2.96 -1.43
N LEU A 124 -17.64 -2.41 -0.22
CA LEU A 124 -17.16 -1.04 0.02
C LEU A 124 -15.65 -1.00 -0.22
N ARG A 125 -15.22 -0.12 -1.10
CA ARG A 125 -13.83 -0.09 -1.52
C ARG A 125 -13.15 1.21 -1.15
N GLY A 126 -11.85 1.14 -0.88
CA GLY A 126 -10.95 2.26 -0.72
C GLY A 126 -9.60 1.97 -1.37
N ALA A 127 -8.83 3.00 -1.62
CA ALA A 127 -7.51 2.88 -2.21
C ALA A 127 -6.43 3.40 -1.26
N TYR A 128 -5.26 2.76 -1.28
CA TYR A 128 -4.11 3.24 -0.52
C TYR A 128 -2.88 3.47 -1.41
N HIS A 129 -2.05 4.42 -0.95
CA HIS A 129 -0.75 4.75 -1.50
C HIS A 129 0.34 4.33 -0.54
N PHE A 130 1.24 3.46 -0.97
CA PHE A 130 2.42 3.09 -0.21
C PHE A 130 3.47 4.20 -0.32
N TYR A 131 3.74 4.87 0.79
CA TYR A 131 4.58 6.06 0.83
C TYR A 131 6.08 5.73 0.80
N MET A 132 6.82 6.43 -0.06
CA MET A 132 8.27 6.33 -0.15
C MET A 132 8.92 7.58 0.43
N PHE A 133 9.63 7.45 1.54
CA PHE A 133 10.17 8.59 2.31
C PHE A 133 11.20 9.44 1.57
N ARG A 134 11.79 8.94 0.50
CA ARG A 134 12.79 9.67 -0.29
C ARG A 134 12.20 10.40 -1.49
N ASP A 135 10.97 10.10 -1.82
CA ASP A 135 10.29 10.67 -2.97
C ASP A 135 9.55 11.95 -2.60
N ASN A 136 9.45 12.87 -3.55
CA ASN A 136 8.73 14.12 -3.34
C ASN A 136 7.25 13.86 -2.98
N PRO A 137 6.74 14.35 -1.84
CA PRO A 137 5.37 14.06 -1.37
C PRO A 137 4.29 14.63 -2.28
N VAL A 138 4.54 15.78 -2.91
CA VAL A 138 3.58 16.41 -3.85
C VAL A 138 3.42 15.57 -5.09
N ASP A 139 4.52 15.05 -5.62
CA ASP A 139 4.51 14.22 -6.82
C ASP A 139 3.90 12.84 -6.53
N GLN A 140 4.17 12.25 -5.34
CA GLN A 140 3.49 11.04 -4.88
C GLN A 140 1.98 11.24 -4.78
N ALA A 141 1.52 12.36 -4.20
CA ALA A 141 0.10 12.68 -4.10
C ALA A 141 -0.56 12.83 -5.49
N ARG A 142 0.09 13.53 -6.40
CA ARG A 142 -0.37 13.69 -7.81
C ARG A 142 -0.40 12.35 -8.54
N PHE A 143 0.63 11.52 -8.34
CA PHE A 143 0.70 10.20 -8.94
C PHE A 143 -0.45 9.29 -8.44
N PHE A 144 -0.72 9.26 -7.15
CA PHE A 144 -1.88 8.56 -6.59
C PHE A 144 -3.19 9.06 -7.20
N LEU A 145 -3.43 10.36 -7.18
CA LEU A 145 -4.66 10.98 -7.68
C LEU A 145 -4.89 10.75 -9.18
N SER A 146 -3.84 10.64 -9.96
CA SER A 146 -3.95 10.38 -11.41
C SER A 146 -4.35 8.93 -11.74
N HIS A 147 -4.24 8.00 -10.77
CA HIS A 147 -4.53 6.58 -10.99
C HIS A 147 -5.76 6.08 -10.23
N VAL A 148 -6.28 6.86 -9.27
CA VAL A 148 -7.42 6.43 -8.45
C VAL A 148 -8.67 7.23 -8.78
N PRO A 149 -9.65 6.64 -9.49
CA PRO A 149 -10.88 7.32 -9.88
C PRO A 149 -11.90 7.33 -8.71
N ILE A 150 -11.60 8.09 -7.64
CA ILE A 150 -12.45 8.19 -6.45
C ILE A 150 -13.79 8.85 -6.80
N LYS A 151 -14.89 8.16 -6.53
CA LYS A 151 -16.25 8.65 -6.78
C LYS A 151 -17.16 8.53 -5.56
N SER A 152 -18.39 9.05 -5.66
CA SER A 152 -19.40 8.87 -4.63
C SER A 152 -19.58 7.40 -4.28
N GLY A 153 -19.62 7.08 -2.99
CA GLY A 153 -19.70 5.73 -2.46
C GLY A 153 -18.38 5.10 -2.05
N ASP A 154 -17.24 5.58 -2.57
CA ASP A 154 -15.91 5.08 -2.19
C ASP A 154 -15.50 5.54 -0.78
N LEU A 155 -14.69 4.73 -0.10
CA LEU A 155 -14.10 5.02 1.19
C LEU A 155 -12.95 6.05 1.07
N PRO A 156 -12.55 6.70 2.18
CA PRO A 156 -11.46 7.67 2.16
C PRO A 156 -10.15 7.07 1.64
N PRO A 157 -9.36 7.85 0.89
CA PRO A 157 -8.01 7.44 0.50
C PRO A 157 -7.10 7.25 1.72
N VAL A 158 -6.11 6.39 1.60
CA VAL A 158 -5.18 6.05 2.69
C VAL A 158 -3.75 6.34 2.28
N LEU A 159 -3.02 7.00 3.18
CA LEU A 159 -1.57 7.08 3.13
C LEU A 159 -0.98 5.99 4.02
N ASP A 160 -0.26 5.06 3.42
CA ASP A 160 0.38 3.93 4.06
C ASP A 160 1.83 4.29 4.42
N ILE A 161 2.07 4.47 5.72
CA ILE A 161 3.34 4.88 6.30
C ILE A 161 3.92 3.73 7.11
N GLU A 162 4.72 2.92 6.46
CA GLU A 162 5.39 1.78 7.08
C GLU A 162 6.80 1.56 6.51
N ASN A 163 7.39 0.41 6.79
CA ASN A 163 8.76 0.05 6.41
C ASN A 163 9.02 0.24 4.90
N ASP A 164 9.55 1.39 4.57
CA ASP A 164 10.42 1.53 3.42
C ASP A 164 11.81 1.03 3.86
N LEU A 165 12.42 0.10 3.14
CA LEU A 165 13.74 -0.48 3.41
C LEU A 165 14.84 0.56 3.69
N ASP A 166 14.57 1.82 3.37
CA ASP A 166 15.44 2.97 3.50
C ASP A 166 15.29 3.77 4.81
N VAL A 167 14.31 3.46 5.68
CA VAL A 167 14.09 4.21 6.94
C VAL A 167 15.25 4.07 7.93
N ASN A 168 16.07 3.04 7.81
CA ASN A 168 17.31 2.92 8.57
C ASN A 168 18.39 3.89 8.11
N ASP A 169 18.17 4.67 7.05
CA ASP A 169 19.07 5.73 6.67
C ASP A 169 18.91 6.94 7.61
N ARG A 170 19.81 7.03 8.59
CA ARG A 170 19.91 8.12 9.57
C ARG A 170 20.01 9.53 8.96
N LYS A 171 19.98 9.64 7.63
CA LYS A 171 20.00 10.92 6.89
C LYS A 171 18.62 11.55 6.74
N LEU A 172 17.53 10.81 7.01
CA LEU A 172 16.19 11.36 6.93
C LEU A 172 15.90 12.20 8.18
N ASN A 173 15.62 13.47 7.97
CA ASN A 173 15.24 14.38 9.06
C ASN A 173 13.75 14.19 9.37
N ARG A 174 13.42 13.82 10.62
CA ARG A 174 12.04 13.57 11.08
C ARG A 174 11.10 14.77 10.80
N ASP A 175 11.54 15.99 11.06
CA ASP A 175 10.70 17.17 10.90
C ASP A 175 10.36 17.45 9.44
N ASN A 176 11.26 17.10 8.51
CA ASN A 176 10.98 17.16 7.09
C ASN A 176 9.97 16.09 6.69
N ILE A 177 10.12 14.87 7.19
CA ILE A 177 9.14 13.79 6.94
C ILE A 177 7.75 14.17 7.43
N LEU A 178 7.63 14.81 8.60
CA LEU A 178 6.32 15.27 9.09
C LEU A 178 5.69 16.31 8.15
N LYS A 179 6.49 17.23 7.60
CA LYS A 179 6.02 18.21 6.60
C LYS A 179 5.61 17.53 5.29
N ASP A 180 6.35 16.52 4.87
CA ASP A 180 6.11 15.78 3.66
C ASP A 180 4.80 14.96 3.75
N ILE A 181 4.60 14.26 4.88
CA ILE A 181 3.33 13.59 5.19
C ILE A 181 2.16 14.59 5.17
N ALA A 182 2.32 15.73 5.84
CA ALA A 182 1.30 16.78 5.85
C ALA A 182 0.98 17.30 4.45
N ALA A 183 1.99 17.47 3.59
CA ALA A 183 1.81 17.93 2.22
C ALA A 183 1.00 16.93 1.38
N TRP A 184 1.33 15.63 1.46
CA TRP A 184 0.58 14.59 0.76
C TRP A 184 -0.89 14.57 1.21
N LEU A 185 -1.12 14.51 2.52
CA LEU A 185 -2.46 14.48 3.11
C LEU A 185 -3.30 15.68 2.67
N TYR A 186 -2.72 16.89 2.73
CA TYR A 186 -3.40 18.13 2.32
C TYR A 186 -3.80 18.12 0.85
N ILE A 187 -2.90 17.70 -0.04
CA ILE A 187 -3.17 17.68 -1.49
C ILE A 187 -4.29 16.70 -1.81
N VAL A 188 -4.25 15.50 -1.24
CA VAL A 188 -5.27 14.48 -1.48
C VAL A 188 -6.62 14.92 -0.89
N GLU A 189 -6.64 15.49 0.33
CA GLU A 189 -7.87 16.03 0.93
C GLU A 189 -8.49 17.13 0.04
N LYS A 190 -7.68 18.06 -0.46
CA LYS A 190 -8.14 19.16 -1.33
C LYS A 190 -8.71 18.68 -2.66
N GLN A 191 -8.08 17.71 -3.29
CA GLN A 191 -8.49 17.22 -4.61
C GLN A 191 -9.70 16.28 -4.54
N THR A 192 -9.79 15.46 -3.50
CA THR A 192 -10.87 14.48 -3.36
C THR A 192 -12.09 15.02 -2.62
N GLY A 193 -11.92 16.08 -1.83
CA GLY A 193 -12.92 16.56 -0.87
C GLY A 193 -13.13 15.63 0.32
N MET A 194 -12.27 14.59 0.46
CA MET A 194 -12.31 13.61 1.56
C MET A 194 -11.03 13.72 2.37
N ARG A 195 -11.17 13.71 3.71
CA ARG A 195 -10.01 13.63 4.58
C ARG A 195 -9.39 12.24 4.49
N PRO A 196 -8.12 12.10 4.05
CA PRO A 196 -7.44 10.82 4.00
C PRO A 196 -7.27 10.19 5.38
N MET A 197 -7.02 8.89 5.42
CA MET A 197 -6.62 8.17 6.62
C MET A 197 -5.12 7.90 6.58
N ILE A 198 -4.55 7.62 7.76
CA ILE A 198 -3.15 7.19 7.90
C ILE A 198 -3.15 5.74 8.34
N TYR A 199 -2.58 4.85 7.51
CA TYR A 199 -2.21 3.50 7.90
C TYR A 199 -0.76 3.49 8.35
N THR A 200 -0.49 2.75 9.45
CA THR A 200 0.86 2.61 9.99
C THR A 200 0.95 1.44 10.99
N ASN A 201 2.14 0.98 11.31
CA ASN A 201 2.41 0.08 12.43
C ASN A 201 2.77 0.85 13.71
N LEU A 202 2.86 0.15 14.86
CA LEU A 202 3.08 0.79 16.17
C LEU A 202 4.42 1.53 16.27
N ASP A 203 5.47 1.07 15.59
CA ASP A 203 6.80 1.70 15.65
C ASP A 203 6.80 3.02 14.88
N TYR A 204 6.22 3.02 13.68
CA TYR A 204 6.06 4.23 12.87
C TYR A 204 5.03 5.19 13.47
N TYR A 205 3.99 4.66 14.11
CA TYR A 205 3.05 5.48 14.87
C TYR A 205 3.78 6.30 15.93
N LYS A 206 4.54 5.64 16.80
CA LYS A 206 5.32 6.31 17.85
C LYS A 206 6.29 7.34 17.30
N TYR A 207 6.93 7.03 16.20
CA TYR A 207 8.01 7.87 15.69
C TYR A 207 7.50 9.07 14.87
N TYR A 208 6.42 8.92 14.09
CA TYR A 208 5.94 9.96 13.17
C TYR A 208 4.54 10.50 13.51
N ILE A 209 3.65 9.66 14.04
CA ILE A 209 2.23 10.01 14.12
C ILE A 209 1.81 10.46 15.51
N GLU A 210 2.35 9.87 16.56
CA GLU A 210 2.06 10.23 17.95
C GLU A 210 2.25 11.73 18.18
N GLY A 211 1.20 12.39 18.73
CA GLY A 211 1.20 13.86 18.92
C GLY A 211 1.10 14.70 17.65
N ASN A 212 1.09 14.07 16.48
CA ASN A 212 0.95 14.72 15.17
C ASN A 212 -0.34 14.27 14.46
N PHE A 213 -0.79 15.04 13.51
CA PHE A 213 -1.96 14.70 12.67
C PHE A 213 -3.25 14.35 13.43
N PRO A 214 -3.66 15.12 14.48
CA PRO A 214 -4.80 14.76 15.34
C PRO A 214 -6.14 14.69 14.62
N ALA A 215 -6.27 15.37 13.47
CA ALA A 215 -7.50 15.41 12.69
C ALA A 215 -7.68 14.18 11.78
N TYR A 216 -6.66 13.34 11.59
CA TYR A 216 -6.68 12.24 10.64
C TYR A 216 -7.03 10.92 11.33
N THR A 217 -7.87 10.13 10.69
CA THR A 217 -8.25 8.78 11.13
C THR A 217 -7.06 7.84 11.07
N ILE A 218 -6.88 7.00 12.10
CA ILE A 218 -5.81 6.01 12.17
C ILE A 218 -6.33 4.62 11.81
N TRP A 219 -5.59 3.97 10.92
CA TRP A 219 -5.64 2.55 10.66
C TRP A 219 -4.33 1.95 11.13
N ILE A 220 -4.38 1.13 12.20
CA ILE A 220 -3.19 0.61 12.85
C ILE A 220 -2.96 -0.87 12.52
N ALA A 221 -1.73 -1.23 12.17
CA ALA A 221 -1.31 -2.62 12.05
C ALA A 221 -0.69 -3.13 13.37
N SER A 222 -1.21 -4.22 13.89
CA SER A 222 -0.67 -4.89 15.08
C SER A 222 -1.11 -6.33 15.16
N TYR A 223 -0.20 -7.27 14.89
CA TYR A 223 -0.49 -8.72 14.82
C TYR A 223 -0.26 -9.47 16.12
N LYS A 224 0.35 -8.82 17.11
CA LYS A 224 0.76 -9.45 18.39
C LYS A 224 -0.11 -9.07 19.57
N SER A 225 -1.13 -8.24 19.36
CA SER A 225 -1.99 -7.77 20.44
C SER A 225 -2.85 -8.91 21.00
N LYS A 226 -2.76 -9.13 22.29
CA LYS A 226 -3.70 -9.97 23.03
C LYS A 226 -4.90 -9.10 23.41
N GLY A 227 -6.01 -9.24 22.71
CA GLY A 227 -7.17 -8.35 22.87
C GLY A 227 -7.14 -7.19 21.89
N THR A 228 -7.60 -6.01 22.26
CA THR A 228 -7.59 -4.82 21.43
C THR A 228 -6.20 -4.14 21.42
N VAL A 229 -5.84 -3.51 20.31
CA VAL A 229 -4.64 -2.68 20.26
C VAL A 229 -4.89 -1.34 20.96
N VAL A 230 -3.91 -0.89 21.74
CA VAL A 230 -3.94 0.41 22.43
C VAL A 230 -2.77 1.24 21.90
N LEU A 231 -3.08 2.45 21.41
CA LEU A 231 -2.06 3.40 20.95
C LEU A 231 -1.35 4.05 22.15
N PRO A 232 -0.07 4.42 22.04
CA PRO A 232 0.73 4.92 23.16
C PRO A 232 0.15 6.16 23.84
N ASP A 233 -0.45 7.06 23.06
CA ASP A 233 -1.13 8.29 23.51
C ASP A 233 -2.61 8.11 23.83
N ASN A 234 -3.10 6.87 23.89
CA ASN A 234 -4.50 6.51 24.08
C ASN A 234 -5.46 7.10 23.02
N ARG A 235 -4.96 7.55 21.89
CA ARG A 235 -5.78 8.00 20.75
C ARG A 235 -6.62 6.85 20.23
N HIS A 236 -7.85 7.15 19.82
CA HIS A 236 -8.71 6.18 19.16
C HIS A 236 -8.22 5.91 17.73
N TRP A 237 -8.18 4.62 17.35
CA TRP A 237 -8.05 4.18 15.99
C TRP A 237 -9.41 3.76 15.44
N SER A 238 -9.59 3.83 14.13
CA SER A 238 -10.85 3.41 13.49
C SER A 238 -10.73 2.07 12.78
N PHE A 239 -9.55 1.75 12.24
CA PHE A 239 -9.29 0.48 11.60
C PHE A 239 -8.10 -0.21 12.26
N TRP A 240 -8.17 -1.51 12.40
CA TRP A 240 -7.08 -2.33 12.93
C TRP A 240 -6.85 -3.54 12.03
N GLN A 241 -5.67 -3.60 11.40
CA GLN A 241 -5.15 -4.76 10.70
C GLN A 241 -4.54 -5.69 11.75
N PHE A 242 -5.25 -6.77 12.06
CA PHE A 242 -4.87 -7.66 13.17
C PHE A 242 -4.18 -8.94 12.69
N SER A 243 -4.17 -9.23 11.39
CA SER A 243 -3.49 -10.40 10.82
C SER A 243 -3.06 -10.14 9.40
N ASP A 244 -1.88 -10.67 9.05
CA ASP A 244 -1.27 -10.77 7.72
C ASP A 244 -1.29 -12.22 7.17
N LYS A 245 -2.09 -13.12 7.78
CA LYS A 245 -2.01 -14.58 7.54
C LYS A 245 -3.36 -15.23 7.27
N ALA A 246 -4.42 -14.43 7.14
CA ALA A 246 -5.74 -14.95 6.96
C ALA A 246 -5.95 -15.63 5.58
N ARG A 247 -7.01 -16.41 5.50
CA ARG A 247 -7.52 -17.00 4.27
C ARG A 247 -8.92 -16.48 4.00
N CYS A 248 -9.25 -16.26 2.74
CA CYS A 248 -10.57 -15.86 2.33
C CYS A 248 -10.96 -16.58 1.02
N ASN A 249 -12.21 -16.97 0.90
CA ASN A 249 -12.71 -17.49 -0.35
C ASN A 249 -12.58 -16.43 -1.44
N GLY A 250 -12.30 -16.85 -2.66
CA GLY A 250 -12.06 -15.93 -3.78
C GLY A 250 -10.62 -15.41 -3.87
N ILE A 251 -9.75 -15.73 -2.88
CA ILE A 251 -8.35 -15.32 -2.89
C ILE A 251 -7.46 -16.54 -2.65
N SER A 252 -6.47 -16.73 -3.53
CA SER A 252 -5.58 -17.89 -3.45
C SER A 252 -4.47 -17.72 -2.40
N GLU A 253 -4.06 -16.50 -2.18
CA GLU A 253 -2.94 -16.15 -1.31
C GLU A 253 -3.41 -15.83 0.12
N ARG A 254 -2.48 -15.63 1.05
CA ARG A 254 -2.79 -15.07 2.37
C ARG A 254 -3.13 -13.61 2.22
N ILE A 255 -4.02 -13.15 3.09
CA ILE A 255 -4.51 -11.77 3.08
C ILE A 255 -4.38 -11.12 4.44
N ASP A 256 -4.40 -9.82 4.41
CA ASP A 256 -4.50 -8.96 5.57
C ASP A 256 -5.96 -8.80 5.98
N LEU A 257 -6.24 -9.05 7.26
CA LEU A 257 -7.59 -9.02 7.81
C LEU A 257 -7.74 -7.89 8.82
N ASN A 258 -8.84 -7.16 8.68
CA ASN A 258 -9.10 -5.92 9.37
C ASN A 258 -10.42 -5.92 10.12
N VAL A 259 -10.49 -5.14 11.18
CA VAL A 259 -11.74 -4.72 11.82
C VAL A 259 -11.89 -3.21 11.77
N PHE A 260 -13.14 -2.76 11.69
CA PHE A 260 -13.51 -1.36 11.90
C PHE A 260 -14.11 -1.21 13.31
N ALA A 261 -13.67 -0.20 14.05
CA ALA A 261 -14.05 0.01 15.46
C ALA A 261 -15.43 0.65 15.63
N GLY A 262 -16.26 0.68 14.60
CA GLY A 262 -17.60 1.26 14.61
C GLY A 262 -18.66 0.30 14.06
N THR A 263 -19.88 0.83 13.89
CA THR A 263 -20.98 0.12 13.26
C THR A 263 -20.89 0.21 11.73
N ILE A 264 -21.71 -0.59 11.05
CA ILE A 264 -21.77 -0.55 9.57
C ILE A 264 -22.28 0.81 9.06
N GLU A 265 -23.18 1.47 9.78
CA GLU A 265 -23.69 2.80 9.47
C GLU A 265 -22.58 3.85 9.60
N GLN A 266 -21.72 3.72 10.62
CA GLN A 266 -20.57 4.58 10.79
C GLN A 266 -19.53 4.37 9.67
N LEU A 267 -19.31 3.13 9.22
CA LEU A 267 -18.48 2.86 8.05
C LEU A 267 -19.08 3.51 6.79
N TYR A 268 -20.39 3.36 6.58
CA TYR A 268 -21.09 4.01 5.45
C TYR A 268 -21.01 5.53 5.50
N ALA A 269 -20.98 6.14 6.68
CA ALA A 269 -20.83 7.58 6.85
C ALA A 269 -19.45 8.13 6.42
N LEU A 270 -18.42 7.27 6.32
CA LEU A 270 -17.09 7.64 5.83
C LEU A 270 -17.04 7.82 4.30
N ARG A 271 -18.02 7.28 3.57
CA ARG A 271 -18.02 7.31 2.10
C ARG A 271 -18.05 8.72 1.53
N LYS A 272 -17.45 8.89 0.37
CA LYS A 272 -17.62 10.11 -0.43
C LYS A 272 -19.10 10.34 -0.74
N LYS A 273 -19.54 11.53 -0.46
CA LYS A 273 -20.91 11.97 -0.76
C LYS A 273 -21.09 12.32 -2.23
#